data_b6c3632ce1727e7a5c457ed159a2864a
#
_entry.id   b6c3632ce1727e7a5c457ed159a2864a
#
_cell.length_a   1.000
_cell.length_b   1.000
_cell.length_c   1.000
_cell.angle_alpha   90.00
_cell.angle_beta   90.00
_cell.angle_gamma   90.00
#
_symmetry.space_group_name_H-M   'P 1'
#
loop_
_entity.id
_entity.type
_entity.pdbx_description
1 polymer ?
#
loop_
_entity_poly.entity_id
_entity_poly.type
_entity_poly.pdbx_seq_one_letter_code
_entity_poly.pdbx_strand_id
1 'polypeptide(L)'
;PFELWDAIGFKKGLEIIKELKLSIPDWIKKIDPNSDFRFYQLVDGSKLYYNQFTNKTEEIPDLEKVITLSNLNKNAVVWQNHEASILDIGDGIINVSFHSKMNTIGSEILQALNHAIDLAEQGKYKGIVIANEGPNFSAGANVGIIFMLAAEQEFEELEMAVRNFQNTTMRLRYSSIPVVAAPHGLTLGGGCEICLHADKVIAHAETYMGLVEFGVGLIPGGG
;
A
#
# COMPACT_ATOMS: atom_id res chain seq x y z
N PRO A 1 -8.02 12.83 15.29
CA PRO A 1 -8.59 12.75 16.66
C PRO A 1 -9.77 11.81 16.74
N PHE A 2 -10.77 11.89 15.84
CA PHE A 2 -11.98 11.06 15.90
C PHE A 2 -11.74 9.57 15.58
N GLU A 3 -10.80 9.23 14.69
CA GLU A 3 -10.39 7.84 14.45
C GLU A 3 -9.77 7.20 15.70
N LEU A 4 -8.97 7.97 16.46
CA LEU A 4 -8.46 7.51 17.75
C LEU A 4 -9.59 7.27 18.76
N TRP A 5 -10.59 8.16 18.76
CA TRP A 5 -11.77 8.00 19.61
C TRP A 5 -12.56 6.73 19.25
N ASP A 6 -12.75 6.47 17.95
CA ASP A 6 -13.39 5.24 17.48
C ASP A 6 -12.62 3.98 17.89
N ALA A 7 -11.26 4.05 17.91
CA ALA A 7 -10.41 2.94 18.33
C ALA A 7 -10.51 2.63 19.84
N ILE A 8 -10.66 3.64 20.70
CA ILE A 8 -10.82 3.45 22.15
C ILE A 8 -12.28 3.20 22.58
N GLY A 9 -13.23 3.48 21.71
CA GLY A 9 -14.66 3.38 21.94
C GLY A 9 -15.30 4.68 22.48
N PHE A 10 -16.50 4.99 22.01
CA PHE A 10 -17.19 6.26 22.28
C PHE A 10 -17.38 6.55 23.77
N LYS A 11 -17.91 5.56 24.53
CA LYS A 11 -18.13 5.68 25.98
C LYS A 11 -16.85 5.98 26.73
N LYS A 12 -15.80 5.21 26.47
CA LYS A 12 -14.49 5.39 27.13
C LYS A 12 -13.86 6.73 26.79
N GLY A 13 -14.00 7.18 25.56
CA GLY A 13 -13.56 8.53 25.15
C GLY A 13 -14.25 9.63 25.94
N LEU A 14 -15.57 9.52 26.18
CA LEU A 14 -16.33 10.46 27.01
C LEU A 14 -15.89 10.45 28.48
N GLU A 15 -15.55 9.28 29.03
CA GLU A 15 -15.03 9.15 30.40
C GLU A 15 -13.70 9.90 30.55
N ILE A 16 -12.77 9.67 29.62
CA ILE A 16 -11.45 10.35 29.59
C ILE A 16 -11.61 11.88 29.51
N ILE A 17 -12.49 12.38 28.63
CA ILE A 17 -12.74 13.83 28.50
C ILE A 17 -13.27 14.41 29.81
N LYS A 18 -14.17 13.70 30.50
CA LYS A 18 -14.68 14.12 31.82
C LYS A 18 -13.62 14.13 32.90
N GLU A 19 -12.78 13.09 32.95
CA GLU A 19 -11.64 13.03 33.90
C GLU A 19 -10.67 14.19 33.69
N LEU A 20 -10.39 14.53 32.44
CA LEU A 20 -9.55 15.64 32.06
C LEU A 20 -10.22 17.03 32.22
N LYS A 21 -11.50 17.06 32.68
CA LYS A 21 -12.31 18.28 32.86
C LYS A 21 -12.40 19.13 31.59
N LEU A 22 -12.37 18.51 30.42
CA LEU A 22 -12.53 19.19 29.15
C LEU A 22 -14.02 19.39 28.82
N SER A 23 -14.32 20.45 28.06
CA SER A 23 -15.69 20.70 27.61
C SER A 23 -16.08 19.74 26.51
N ILE A 24 -17.29 19.15 26.64
CA ILE A 24 -17.87 18.28 25.62
C ILE A 24 -18.82 19.14 24.76
N PRO A 25 -18.67 19.14 23.41
CA PRO A 25 -19.57 19.82 22.52
C PRO A 25 -21.02 19.34 22.65
N ASP A 26 -21.99 20.23 22.46
CA ASP A 26 -23.41 19.90 22.70
C ASP A 26 -23.96 18.84 21.73
N TRP A 27 -23.43 18.76 20.53
CA TRP A 27 -23.82 17.72 19.58
C TRP A 27 -23.36 16.33 20.02
N ILE A 28 -22.20 16.20 20.68
CA ILE A 28 -21.71 14.93 21.26
C ILE A 28 -22.57 14.51 22.45
N LYS A 29 -23.03 15.47 23.28
CA LYS A 29 -23.91 15.16 24.43
C LYS A 29 -25.26 14.55 24.03
N LYS A 30 -25.68 14.75 22.78
CA LYS A 30 -26.94 14.20 22.26
C LYS A 30 -26.83 12.72 21.84
N ILE A 31 -25.61 12.19 21.73
CA ILE A 31 -25.37 10.79 21.34
C ILE A 31 -25.45 9.91 22.57
N ASP A 32 -26.19 8.79 22.47
CA ASP A 32 -26.26 7.81 23.56
C ASP A 32 -24.89 7.21 23.85
N PRO A 33 -24.34 7.38 25.06
CA PRO A 33 -23.03 6.83 25.41
C PRO A 33 -22.95 5.29 25.37
N ASN A 34 -24.08 4.61 25.42
CA ASN A 34 -24.15 3.15 25.38
C ASN A 34 -24.41 2.60 23.97
N SER A 35 -24.56 3.47 22.97
CA SER A 35 -24.66 3.06 21.57
C SER A 35 -23.29 2.63 21.02
N ASP A 36 -23.29 1.79 20.00
CA ASP A 36 -22.08 1.48 19.21
C ASP A 36 -21.77 2.61 18.20
N PHE A 37 -21.75 3.84 18.71
CA PHE A 37 -21.51 5.03 17.91
C PHE A 37 -20.05 5.09 17.46
N ARG A 38 -19.87 5.42 16.19
CA ARG A 38 -18.55 5.69 15.58
C ARG A 38 -18.61 6.94 14.72
N PHE A 39 -17.56 7.73 14.77
CA PHE A 39 -17.41 8.92 13.92
C PHE A 39 -17.14 8.53 12.46
N TYR A 40 -16.43 7.40 12.26
CA TYR A 40 -16.18 6.84 10.95
C TYR A 40 -16.66 5.38 10.91
N GLN A 41 -17.26 5.02 9.80
CA GLN A 41 -17.73 3.66 9.53
C GLN A 41 -17.28 3.24 8.15
N LEU A 42 -17.02 1.95 7.97
CA LEU A 42 -16.78 1.33 6.69
C LEU A 42 -18.00 0.49 6.33
N VAL A 43 -18.72 0.87 5.28
CA VAL A 43 -19.89 0.17 4.80
C VAL A 43 -19.72 -0.09 3.31
N ASP A 44 -19.78 -1.35 2.91
CA ASP A 44 -19.64 -1.81 1.52
C ASP A 44 -18.41 -1.22 0.76
N GLY A 45 -17.29 -1.05 1.48
CA GLY A 45 -16.07 -0.49 0.93
C GLY A 45 -15.98 1.04 0.92
N SER A 46 -17.07 1.74 1.25
CA SER A 46 -17.08 3.20 1.37
C SER A 46 -16.83 3.64 2.81
N LYS A 47 -15.91 4.60 2.99
CA LYS A 47 -15.68 5.23 4.29
C LYS A 47 -16.70 6.35 4.50
N LEU A 48 -17.54 6.17 5.52
CA LEU A 48 -18.56 7.13 5.92
C LEU A 48 -18.08 7.93 7.13
N TYR A 49 -18.57 9.17 7.29
CA TYR A 49 -18.34 9.98 8.48
C TYR A 49 -19.66 10.45 9.09
N TYR A 50 -19.66 10.66 10.40
CA TYR A 50 -20.80 11.26 11.06
C TYR A 50 -20.80 12.78 10.88
N ASN A 51 -21.80 13.30 10.18
CA ASN A 51 -22.01 14.73 9.98
C ASN A 51 -22.79 15.32 11.16
N GLN A 52 -22.12 16.12 11.98
CA GLN A 52 -22.71 16.77 13.17
C GLN A 52 -23.82 17.77 12.85
N PHE A 53 -23.90 18.28 11.63
CA PHE A 53 -24.92 19.25 11.22
C PHE A 53 -26.21 18.59 10.79
N THR A 54 -26.13 17.45 10.10
CA THR A 54 -27.29 16.68 9.65
C THR A 54 -27.68 15.59 10.64
N ASN A 55 -26.82 15.26 11.61
CA ASN A 55 -26.93 14.13 12.55
C ASN A 55 -27.09 12.78 11.82
N LYS A 56 -26.43 12.62 10.69
CA LYS A 56 -26.44 11.40 9.87
C LYS A 56 -25.02 10.96 9.55
N THR A 57 -24.90 9.69 9.23
CA THR A 57 -23.69 9.14 8.62
C THR A 57 -23.78 9.36 7.11
N GLU A 58 -22.76 9.99 6.53
CA GLU A 58 -22.70 10.41 5.13
C GLU A 58 -21.40 9.96 4.51
N GLU A 59 -21.36 9.80 3.19
CA GLU A 59 -20.11 9.53 2.46
C GLU A 59 -19.18 10.75 2.52
N ILE A 60 -17.87 10.48 2.64
CA ILE A 60 -16.90 11.57 2.62
C ILE A 60 -16.89 12.14 1.19
N PRO A 61 -17.13 13.45 1.01
CA PRO A 61 -17.14 14.07 -0.29
C PRO A 61 -15.83 13.82 -1.06
N ASP A 62 -15.93 13.61 -2.37
CA ASP A 62 -14.82 13.39 -3.31
C ASP A 62 -14.03 12.07 -3.15
N LEU A 63 -14.36 11.20 -2.17
CA LEU A 63 -13.77 9.85 -2.09
C LEU A 63 -14.34 8.87 -3.13
N GLU A 64 -15.47 9.18 -3.76
CA GLU A 64 -16.06 8.35 -4.82
C GLU A 64 -15.11 8.10 -6.01
N LYS A 65 -14.12 8.97 -6.18
CA LYS A 65 -13.11 8.91 -7.26
C LYS A 65 -11.78 8.35 -6.81
N VAL A 66 -11.65 7.97 -5.53
CA VAL A 66 -10.40 7.49 -4.95
C VAL A 66 -10.57 6.04 -4.53
N ILE A 67 -9.77 5.17 -5.12
CA ILE A 67 -9.69 3.76 -4.71
C ILE A 67 -8.76 3.70 -3.50
N THR A 68 -9.32 3.32 -2.35
CA THR A 68 -8.56 3.03 -1.13
C THR A 68 -8.44 1.53 -1.00
N LEU A 69 -7.24 0.97 -1.07
CA LEU A 69 -7.02 -0.48 -1.10
C LEU A 69 -7.53 -1.18 0.15
N SER A 70 -7.35 -0.56 1.33
CA SER A 70 -7.86 -1.08 2.60
C SER A 70 -9.39 -1.11 2.71
N ASN A 71 -10.08 -0.38 1.84
CA ASN A 71 -11.55 -0.35 1.80
C ASN A 71 -12.13 -1.40 0.84
N LEU A 72 -11.30 -2.01 0.01
CA LEU A 72 -11.76 -3.06 -0.89
C LEU A 72 -12.26 -4.27 -0.08
N ASN A 73 -13.34 -4.88 -0.53
CA ASN A 73 -13.87 -6.05 0.13
C ASN A 73 -12.94 -7.27 -0.07
N LYS A 74 -13.10 -8.31 0.75
CA LYS A 74 -12.27 -9.50 0.68
C LYS A 74 -12.36 -10.23 -0.66
N ASN A 75 -13.41 -10.03 -1.44
CA ASN A 75 -13.59 -10.64 -2.75
C ASN A 75 -12.74 -9.96 -3.83
N ALA A 76 -12.19 -8.76 -3.55
CA ALA A 76 -11.25 -8.10 -4.45
C ALA A 76 -9.86 -8.77 -4.46
N VAL A 77 -9.53 -9.60 -3.46
CA VAL A 77 -8.25 -10.30 -3.41
C VAL A 77 -8.26 -11.42 -4.47
N VAL A 78 -7.45 -11.24 -5.51
CA VAL A 78 -7.26 -12.20 -6.59
C VAL A 78 -6.22 -13.26 -6.20
N TRP A 79 -5.16 -12.81 -5.53
CA TRP A 79 -4.06 -13.63 -5.06
C TRP A 79 -3.27 -12.89 -3.96
N GLN A 80 -2.63 -13.62 -3.07
CA GLN A 80 -1.78 -13.06 -2.02
C GLN A 80 -0.75 -14.07 -1.51
N ASN A 81 0.36 -13.54 -0.98
CA ASN A 81 1.32 -14.24 -0.12
C ASN A 81 1.55 -13.43 1.17
N HIS A 82 2.64 -13.69 1.91
CA HIS A 82 2.91 -12.97 3.17
C HIS A 82 3.33 -11.50 2.97
N GLU A 83 3.88 -11.13 1.80
CA GLU A 83 4.48 -9.82 1.58
C GLU A 83 3.78 -8.99 0.50
N ALA A 84 2.85 -9.58 -0.27
CA ALA A 84 2.14 -8.88 -1.32
C ALA A 84 0.73 -9.44 -1.57
N SER A 85 -0.14 -8.58 -2.10
CA SER A 85 -1.47 -8.93 -2.56
C SER A 85 -1.72 -8.41 -3.97
N ILE A 86 -2.46 -9.19 -4.77
CA ILE A 86 -3.00 -8.75 -6.06
C ILE A 86 -4.50 -8.54 -5.86
N LEU A 87 -4.96 -7.33 -6.11
CA LEU A 87 -6.32 -6.88 -5.86
C LEU A 87 -6.99 -6.49 -7.17
N ASP A 88 -8.20 -6.96 -7.42
CA ASP A 88 -9.06 -6.44 -8.50
C ASP A 88 -9.63 -5.08 -8.05
N ILE A 89 -9.25 -4.02 -8.74
CA ILE A 89 -9.69 -2.66 -8.43
C ILE A 89 -10.78 -2.17 -9.39
N GLY A 90 -11.36 -3.07 -10.18
CA GLY A 90 -12.41 -2.78 -11.15
C GLY A 90 -11.89 -2.45 -12.55
N ASP A 91 -12.80 -2.29 -13.48
CA ASP A 91 -12.54 -1.94 -14.90
C ASP A 91 -11.56 -2.87 -15.63
N GLY A 92 -11.31 -4.07 -15.10
CA GLY A 92 -10.32 -5.01 -15.61
C GLY A 92 -8.89 -4.64 -15.26
N ILE A 93 -8.68 -3.89 -14.20
CA ILE A 93 -7.36 -3.49 -13.67
C ILE A 93 -7.09 -4.23 -12.37
N ILE A 94 -5.86 -4.71 -12.21
CA ILE A 94 -5.36 -5.25 -10.94
C ILE A 94 -4.32 -4.33 -10.33
N ASN A 95 -4.32 -4.30 -9.01
CA ASN A 95 -3.30 -3.61 -8.23
C ASN A 95 -2.40 -4.63 -7.52
N VAL A 96 -1.09 -4.42 -7.60
CA VAL A 96 -0.11 -5.15 -6.77
C VAL A 96 0.26 -4.25 -5.60
N SER A 97 -0.08 -4.70 -4.39
CA SER A 97 0.21 -3.99 -3.14
C SER A 97 1.22 -4.76 -2.31
N PHE A 98 2.25 -4.06 -1.83
CA PHE A 98 3.28 -4.62 -0.95
C PHE A 98 2.90 -4.36 0.51
N HIS A 99 3.19 -5.31 1.38
CA HIS A 99 2.96 -5.20 2.82
C HIS A 99 4.05 -5.88 3.67
N SER A 100 5.25 -6.06 3.09
CA SER A 100 6.45 -6.37 3.85
C SER A 100 6.84 -5.20 4.75
N LYS A 101 7.74 -5.44 5.71
CA LYS A 101 8.25 -4.36 6.57
C LYS A 101 8.91 -3.26 5.70
N MET A 102 8.42 -2.01 5.80
CA MET A 102 8.83 -0.87 4.96
C MET A 102 8.68 -1.12 3.45
N ASN A 103 7.85 -2.06 3.06
CA ASN A 103 7.67 -2.50 1.69
C ASN A 103 9.00 -2.85 0.99
N THR A 104 9.93 -3.48 1.74
CA THR A 104 11.19 -3.97 1.18
C THR A 104 10.92 -5.11 0.21
N ILE A 105 11.58 -5.05 -0.95
CA ILE A 105 11.37 -5.99 -2.05
C ILE A 105 12.20 -7.24 -1.81
N GLY A 106 11.51 -8.34 -1.58
CA GLY A 106 12.05 -9.69 -1.49
C GLY A 106 11.45 -10.60 -2.56
N SER A 107 11.77 -11.88 -2.48
CA SER A 107 11.31 -12.90 -3.43
C SER A 107 9.80 -12.98 -3.55
N GLU A 108 9.05 -12.80 -2.45
CA GLU A 108 7.60 -12.88 -2.44
C GLU A 108 6.94 -11.71 -3.18
N ILE A 109 7.50 -10.49 -3.09
CA ILE A 109 7.04 -9.35 -3.89
C ILE A 109 7.35 -9.56 -5.37
N LEU A 110 8.55 -10.04 -5.71
CA LEU A 110 8.90 -10.38 -7.10
C LEU A 110 7.98 -11.46 -7.67
N GLN A 111 7.62 -12.46 -6.87
CA GLN A 111 6.64 -13.48 -7.23
C GLN A 111 5.27 -12.86 -7.53
N ALA A 112 4.79 -11.94 -6.68
CA ALA A 112 3.51 -11.26 -6.88
C ALA A 112 3.50 -10.44 -8.17
N LEU A 113 4.56 -9.70 -8.47
CA LEU A 113 4.70 -8.93 -9.71
C LEU A 113 4.66 -9.85 -10.94
N ASN A 114 5.43 -10.93 -10.92
CA ASN A 114 5.43 -11.91 -12.01
C ASN A 114 4.05 -12.56 -12.19
N HIS A 115 3.38 -12.90 -11.08
CA HIS A 115 2.05 -13.51 -11.15
C HIS A 115 0.99 -12.52 -11.68
N ALA A 116 1.09 -11.24 -11.33
CA ALA A 116 0.21 -10.21 -11.87
C ALA A 116 0.36 -10.07 -13.39
N ILE A 117 1.61 -10.12 -13.90
CA ILE A 117 1.89 -10.11 -15.34
C ILE A 117 1.27 -11.34 -15.99
N ASP A 118 1.46 -12.54 -15.44
CA ASP A 118 0.90 -13.78 -15.98
C ASP A 118 -0.63 -13.72 -16.07
N LEU A 119 -1.30 -13.22 -15.03
CA LEU A 119 -2.76 -13.06 -15.01
C LEU A 119 -3.26 -12.07 -16.07
N ALA A 120 -2.54 -10.98 -16.27
CA ALA A 120 -2.92 -9.97 -17.25
C ALA A 120 -2.66 -10.46 -18.68
N GLU A 121 -1.51 -11.07 -18.95
CA GLU A 121 -1.15 -11.60 -20.27
C GLU A 121 -2.04 -12.77 -20.72
N GLN A 122 -2.66 -13.49 -19.78
CA GLN A 122 -3.70 -14.49 -20.09
C GLN A 122 -5.03 -13.87 -20.54
N GLY A 123 -5.11 -12.54 -20.63
CA GLY A 123 -6.28 -11.80 -21.11
C GLY A 123 -7.37 -11.59 -20.04
N LYS A 124 -7.08 -11.90 -18.79
CA LYS A 124 -8.03 -11.71 -17.68
C LYS A 124 -8.14 -10.25 -17.27
N TYR A 125 -7.02 -9.49 -17.40
CA TYR A 125 -6.95 -8.08 -17.03
C TYR A 125 -6.33 -7.24 -18.15
N LYS A 126 -6.62 -5.93 -18.13
CA LYS A 126 -6.22 -4.97 -19.18
C LYS A 126 -5.06 -4.07 -18.75
N GLY A 127 -4.73 -4.07 -17.48
CA GLY A 127 -3.67 -3.24 -16.93
C GLY A 127 -3.30 -3.62 -15.50
N ILE A 128 -2.09 -3.23 -15.12
CA ILE A 128 -1.52 -3.45 -13.80
C ILE A 128 -1.18 -2.10 -13.19
N VAL A 129 -1.59 -1.88 -11.94
CA VAL A 129 -1.15 -0.77 -11.11
C VAL A 129 -0.25 -1.34 -10.01
N ILE A 130 0.86 -0.69 -9.73
CA ILE A 130 1.70 -0.99 -8.57
C ILE A 130 1.54 0.19 -7.63
N ALA A 131 0.77 -0.03 -6.55
CA ALA A 131 0.46 1.01 -5.58
C ALA A 131 0.31 0.39 -4.18
N ASN A 132 0.82 1.08 -3.19
CA ASN A 132 0.81 0.67 -1.79
C ASN A 132 0.06 1.68 -0.93
N GLU A 133 -0.45 1.23 0.20
CA GLU A 133 -0.87 2.11 1.28
C GLU A 133 0.23 2.19 2.36
N GLY A 134 0.11 3.18 3.25
CA GLY A 134 1.09 3.41 4.30
C GLY A 134 2.00 4.61 4.00
N PRO A 135 3.09 4.80 4.77
CA PRO A 135 3.90 6.01 4.68
C PRO A 135 4.85 6.04 3.48
N ASN A 136 5.19 4.88 2.92
CA ASN A 136 6.21 4.75 1.88
C ASN A 136 5.80 3.75 0.80
N PHE A 137 6.21 4.00 -0.42
CA PHE A 137 6.04 3.06 -1.52
C PHE A 137 6.97 1.84 -1.34
N SER A 138 8.28 2.06 -1.19
CA SER A 138 9.25 1.00 -0.90
C SER A 138 10.59 1.56 -0.46
N ALA A 139 11.20 0.94 0.54
CA ALA A 139 12.59 1.23 0.95
C ALA A 139 13.64 0.50 0.08
N GLY A 140 13.23 -0.20 -0.98
CA GLY A 140 14.13 -0.93 -1.87
C GLY A 140 14.34 -2.39 -1.47
N ALA A 141 15.41 -3.01 -1.96
CA ALA A 141 15.75 -4.38 -1.65
C ALA A 141 16.13 -4.58 -0.17
N ASN A 142 15.99 -5.81 0.33
CA ASN A 142 16.43 -6.15 1.68
C ASN A 142 17.98 -6.25 1.75
N VAL A 143 18.60 -5.12 2.05
CA VAL A 143 20.07 -4.99 2.16
C VAL A 143 20.66 -5.95 3.19
N GLY A 144 19.93 -6.26 4.27
CA GLY A 144 20.38 -7.21 5.29
C GLY A 144 20.61 -8.62 4.74
N ILE A 145 19.75 -9.09 3.84
CA ILE A 145 19.91 -10.39 3.17
C ILE A 145 21.13 -10.34 2.23
N ILE A 146 21.29 -9.26 1.48
CA ILE A 146 22.43 -9.08 0.58
C ILE A 146 23.75 -9.17 1.35
N PHE A 147 23.86 -8.45 2.47
CA PHE A 147 25.04 -8.50 3.32
C PHE A 147 25.29 -9.86 3.95
N MET A 148 24.24 -10.55 4.37
CA MET A 148 24.33 -11.89 4.95
C MET A 148 24.92 -12.88 3.92
N LEU A 149 24.33 -12.95 2.72
CA LEU A 149 24.80 -13.81 1.64
C LEU A 149 26.25 -13.50 1.24
N ALA A 150 26.60 -12.21 1.17
CA ALA A 150 27.97 -11.80 0.85
C ALA A 150 28.95 -12.20 1.96
N ALA A 151 28.60 -12.06 3.25
CA ALA A 151 29.44 -12.43 4.37
C ALA A 151 29.65 -13.95 4.47
N GLU A 152 28.64 -14.73 4.12
CA GLU A 152 28.67 -16.19 4.08
C GLU A 152 29.31 -16.72 2.77
N GLN A 153 29.68 -15.84 1.85
CA GLN A 153 30.26 -16.15 0.53
C GLN A 153 29.32 -16.97 -0.37
N GLU A 154 28.01 -16.87 -0.15
CA GLU A 154 26.96 -17.49 -0.96
C GLU A 154 26.71 -16.67 -2.23
N PHE A 155 27.73 -16.52 -3.06
CA PHE A 155 27.69 -15.64 -4.24
C PHE A 155 26.75 -16.17 -5.34
N GLU A 156 26.56 -17.47 -5.45
CA GLU A 156 25.64 -18.07 -6.42
C GLU A 156 24.18 -17.71 -6.06
N GLU A 157 23.81 -17.75 -4.79
CA GLU A 157 22.49 -17.36 -4.33
C GLU A 157 22.26 -15.85 -4.49
N LEU A 158 23.29 -15.06 -4.20
CA LEU A 158 23.23 -13.61 -4.41
C LEU A 158 23.06 -13.27 -5.91
N GLU A 159 23.81 -13.91 -6.81
CA GLU A 159 23.65 -13.75 -8.26
C GLU A 159 22.24 -14.15 -8.71
N MET A 160 21.72 -15.27 -8.21
CA MET A 160 20.36 -15.71 -8.52
C MET A 160 19.31 -14.71 -8.06
N ALA A 161 19.45 -14.12 -6.87
CA ALA A 161 18.55 -13.11 -6.34
C ALA A 161 18.58 -11.84 -7.23
N VAL A 162 19.75 -11.36 -7.62
CA VAL A 162 19.90 -10.22 -8.53
C VAL A 162 19.29 -10.51 -9.90
N ARG A 163 19.57 -11.68 -10.48
CA ARG A 163 18.98 -12.09 -11.76
C ARG A 163 17.45 -12.16 -11.71
N ASN A 164 16.90 -12.70 -10.62
CA ASN A 164 15.45 -12.76 -10.44
C ASN A 164 14.83 -11.36 -10.41
N PHE A 165 15.49 -10.42 -9.71
CA PHE A 165 15.05 -9.03 -9.68
C PHE A 165 15.10 -8.41 -11.08
N GLN A 166 16.22 -8.50 -11.78
CA GLN A 166 16.42 -8.00 -13.14
C GLN A 166 15.40 -8.60 -14.13
N ASN A 167 15.18 -9.91 -14.06
CA ASN A 167 14.20 -10.56 -14.92
C ASN A 167 12.78 -10.04 -14.66
N THR A 168 12.44 -9.76 -13.40
CA THR A 168 11.12 -9.23 -13.04
C THR A 168 10.95 -7.80 -13.54
N THR A 169 11.94 -6.93 -13.37
CA THR A 169 11.89 -5.56 -13.88
C THR A 169 11.82 -5.52 -15.41
N MET A 170 12.56 -6.40 -16.08
CA MET A 170 12.49 -6.55 -17.54
C MET A 170 11.14 -7.08 -17.99
N ARG A 171 10.50 -7.99 -17.25
CA ARG A 171 9.13 -8.43 -17.55
C ARG A 171 8.13 -7.29 -17.41
N LEU A 172 8.26 -6.44 -16.39
CA LEU A 172 7.42 -5.23 -16.27
C LEU A 172 7.59 -4.33 -17.49
N ARG A 173 8.84 -4.06 -17.89
CA ARG A 173 9.15 -3.17 -18.99
C ARG A 173 8.67 -3.65 -20.36
N TYR A 174 8.70 -4.95 -20.59
CA TYR A 174 8.33 -5.55 -21.88
C TYR A 174 6.99 -6.30 -21.81
N SER A 175 6.22 -6.10 -20.75
CA SER A 175 4.86 -6.63 -20.66
C SER A 175 4.02 -6.17 -21.85
N SER A 176 3.19 -7.06 -22.39
CA SER A 176 2.19 -6.69 -23.40
C SER A 176 1.01 -5.90 -22.81
N ILE A 177 0.94 -5.82 -21.47
CA ILE A 177 -0.13 -5.16 -20.73
C ILE A 177 0.44 -3.90 -20.05
N PRO A 178 -0.26 -2.75 -20.12
CA PRO A 178 0.19 -1.53 -19.48
C PRO A 178 0.44 -1.69 -17.96
N VAL A 179 1.61 -1.21 -17.51
CA VAL A 179 2.00 -1.20 -16.10
C VAL A 179 2.17 0.25 -15.64
N VAL A 180 1.44 0.65 -14.60
CA VAL A 180 1.51 1.99 -14.00
C VAL A 180 1.99 1.87 -12.56
N ALA A 181 3.04 2.61 -12.20
CA ALA A 181 3.49 2.73 -10.82
C ALA A 181 2.99 4.04 -10.20
N ALA A 182 2.47 3.98 -8.97
CA ALA A 182 1.97 5.12 -8.22
C ALA A 182 2.77 5.32 -6.91
N PRO A 183 4.05 5.75 -6.99
CA PRO A 183 4.90 5.90 -5.84
C PRO A 183 4.51 7.10 -4.96
N HIS A 184 4.74 6.97 -3.65
CA HIS A 184 4.58 8.01 -2.64
C HIS A 184 5.57 7.83 -1.50
N GLY A 185 5.84 8.90 -0.75
CA GLY A 185 6.81 8.86 0.34
C GLY A 185 8.17 8.38 -0.14
N LEU A 186 8.82 7.50 0.62
CA LEU A 186 10.11 6.92 0.21
C LEU A 186 9.91 5.88 -0.90
N THR A 187 10.64 6.05 -2.00
CA THR A 187 10.68 5.17 -3.17
C THR A 187 12.14 4.96 -3.56
N LEU A 188 12.85 4.12 -2.81
CA LEU A 188 14.30 4.05 -2.83
C LEU A 188 14.82 2.77 -3.48
N GLY A 189 16.00 2.83 -4.08
CA GLY A 189 16.72 1.68 -4.63
C GLY A 189 15.84 0.82 -5.53
N GLY A 190 15.67 -0.46 -5.22
CA GLY A 190 14.81 -1.38 -5.97
C GLY A 190 13.37 -0.91 -6.15
N GLY A 191 12.81 -0.11 -5.23
CA GLY A 191 11.51 0.52 -5.41
C GLY A 191 11.51 1.57 -6.54
N CYS A 192 12.60 2.33 -6.64
CA CYS A 192 12.82 3.25 -7.74
C CYS A 192 13.04 2.48 -9.07
N GLU A 193 13.82 1.40 -9.05
CA GLU A 193 14.06 0.56 -10.22
C GLU A 193 12.76 -0.03 -10.79
N ILE A 194 11.84 -0.53 -9.96
CA ILE A 194 10.51 -0.98 -10.40
C ILE A 194 9.75 0.16 -11.09
N CYS A 195 9.76 1.36 -10.52
CA CYS A 195 9.09 2.51 -11.13
C CYS A 195 9.69 2.87 -12.49
N LEU A 196 11.01 2.82 -12.64
CA LEU A 196 11.71 3.10 -13.90
C LEU A 196 11.40 2.09 -15.01
N HIS A 197 10.90 0.90 -14.65
CA HIS A 197 10.51 -0.15 -15.59
C HIS A 197 9.01 -0.18 -15.87
N ALA A 198 8.21 0.66 -15.22
CA ALA A 198 6.80 0.82 -15.55
C ALA A 198 6.61 1.68 -16.81
N ASP A 199 5.52 1.47 -17.56
CA ASP A 199 5.16 2.29 -18.72
C ASP A 199 4.87 3.74 -18.32
N LYS A 200 4.31 3.93 -17.12
CA LYS A 200 3.98 5.25 -16.58
C LYS A 200 4.20 5.28 -15.08
N VAL A 201 4.78 6.39 -14.61
CA VAL A 201 4.89 6.71 -13.19
C VAL A 201 3.98 7.90 -12.88
N ILE A 202 3.10 7.74 -11.89
CA ILE A 202 2.23 8.79 -11.36
C ILE A 202 2.58 8.97 -9.89
N ALA A 203 3.57 9.80 -9.63
CA ALA A 203 4.08 10.03 -8.29
C ALA A 203 3.19 11.00 -7.49
N HIS A 204 3.04 10.76 -6.21
CA HIS A 204 2.47 11.72 -5.27
C HIS A 204 3.38 12.97 -5.17
N ALA A 205 2.81 14.13 -4.83
CA ALA A 205 3.50 15.42 -4.85
C ALA A 205 4.79 15.48 -4.01
N GLU A 206 4.86 14.74 -2.90
CA GLU A 206 6.03 14.72 -2.00
C GLU A 206 6.76 13.37 -2.02
N THR A 207 6.85 12.74 -3.18
CA THR A 207 7.59 11.48 -3.34
C THR A 207 9.09 11.74 -3.30
N TYR A 208 9.78 11.07 -2.38
CA TYR A 208 11.25 11.07 -2.28
C TYR A 208 11.80 9.81 -2.97
N MET A 209 12.24 9.96 -4.21
CA MET A 209 12.57 8.86 -5.10
C MET A 209 14.02 8.92 -5.57
N GLY A 210 14.71 7.78 -5.57
CA GLY A 210 16.09 7.72 -6.08
C GLY A 210 16.80 6.40 -5.87
N LEU A 211 17.93 6.27 -6.58
CA LEU A 211 18.88 5.16 -6.46
C LEU A 211 19.89 5.56 -5.39
N VAL A 212 19.81 4.93 -4.23
CA VAL A 212 20.54 5.30 -3.02
C VAL A 212 21.61 4.26 -2.62
N GLU A 213 21.86 3.29 -3.48
CA GLU A 213 22.71 2.13 -3.25
C GLU A 213 24.13 2.52 -2.87
N PHE A 214 24.69 3.57 -3.47
CA PHE A 214 26.03 4.08 -3.12
C PHE A 214 26.15 4.50 -1.64
N GLY A 215 25.07 4.98 -1.05
CA GLY A 215 25.05 5.36 0.37
C GLY A 215 25.27 4.19 1.34
N VAL A 216 25.08 2.97 0.88
CA VAL A 216 25.27 1.73 1.65
C VAL A 216 26.37 0.82 1.04
N GLY A 217 27.19 1.35 0.13
CA GLY A 217 28.33 0.63 -0.45
C GLY A 217 27.93 -0.38 -1.54
N LEU A 218 26.77 -0.23 -2.14
CA LEU A 218 26.28 -1.05 -3.25
C LEU A 218 26.19 -0.23 -4.54
N ILE A 219 25.80 -0.89 -5.62
CA ILE A 219 25.41 -0.27 -6.89
C ILE A 219 23.97 -0.66 -7.22
N PRO A 220 23.22 0.12 -8.00
CA PRO A 220 21.93 -0.30 -8.54
C PRO A 220 22.11 -1.60 -9.32
N GLY A 221 21.40 -2.65 -8.90
CA GLY A 221 21.59 -3.99 -9.46
C GLY A 221 20.30 -4.60 -10.03
N GLY A 222 19.17 -3.94 -9.85
CA GLY A 222 17.87 -4.47 -10.27
C GLY A 222 17.45 -4.10 -11.70
N GLY A 223 18.22 -3.27 -12.39
CA GLY A 223 18.01 -2.95 -13.82
C GLY A 223 17.87 -1.47 -14.12
#